data_6fef3a52104b934034632f963913eae1
#
_entry.id   6fef3a52104b934034632f963913eae1
#
_cell.length_a   1.000
_cell.length_b   1.000
_cell.length_c   1.000
_cell.angle_alpha   90.00
_cell.angle_beta   90.00
_cell.angle_gamma   90.00
#
_symmetry.space_group_name_H-M   'P 1'
#
loop_
_entity.id
_entity.type
_entity.pdbx_description
1 polymer ?
#
loop_
_entity_poly.entity_id
_entity_poly.type
_entity_poly.pdbx_seq_one_letter_code
_entity_poly.pdbx_strand_id
1 'polypeptide(L)'
;MKKLQSIALLSTIISAPQVLADVKIEVPSSADALVEVLAVNEAKPDLEGGFFSSSKTITVPDGVNQIVFQYQLAFSQGNDREFVDSHAIIATFDATDTTLTFDMPKFRNVNEAKKGFQNLDWKLVDENQNAISVKQDKLTKDGMQIGRKYPQEAKEY
;
A
#
# COMPACT_ATOMS: atom_id res chain seq x y z
N MET A 1 64.20 16.27 -22.23
CA MET A 1 63.36 15.09 -22.45
C MET A 1 62.21 15.11 -21.50
N LYS A 2 61.06 15.31 -22.03
CA LYS A 2 59.84 15.34 -21.19
C LYS A 2 59.30 13.96 -21.06
N LYS A 3 59.28 13.51 -19.87
CA LYS A 3 58.53 12.32 -19.53
C LYS A 3 57.05 12.67 -19.52
N LEU A 4 56.34 12.13 -20.44
CA LEU A 4 54.90 12.07 -20.33
C LEU A 4 54.56 11.17 -19.18
N GLN A 5 54.22 11.78 -18.08
CA GLN A 5 53.54 11.06 -17.06
C GLN A 5 52.10 10.86 -17.55
N SER A 6 51.82 9.69 -18.01
CA SER A 6 50.44 9.29 -18.13
C SER A 6 49.88 9.25 -16.71
N ILE A 7 49.19 10.27 -16.36
CA ILE A 7 48.30 10.21 -15.22
C ILE A 7 47.19 9.25 -15.62
N ALA A 8 47.35 8.02 -15.22
CA ALA A 8 46.22 7.15 -15.20
C ALA A 8 45.19 7.79 -14.28
N LEU A 9 44.23 8.43 -14.85
CA LEU A 9 43.01 8.75 -14.14
C LEU A 9 42.40 7.42 -13.75
N LEU A 10 42.73 6.97 -12.57
CA LEU A 10 41.90 6.03 -11.90
C LEU A 10 40.60 6.75 -11.64
N SER A 11 39.67 6.63 -12.57
CA SER A 11 38.29 6.84 -12.28
C SER A 11 37.89 5.68 -11.34
N THR A 12 38.11 5.85 -10.09
CA THR A 12 37.41 5.08 -9.11
C THR A 12 35.97 5.38 -9.33
N ILE A 13 35.31 4.51 -10.07
CA ILE A 13 33.87 4.44 -10.02
C ILE A 13 33.58 4.03 -8.60
N ILE A 14 33.42 5.00 -7.75
CA ILE A 14 32.76 4.76 -6.49
C ILE A 14 31.34 4.47 -6.88
N SER A 15 31.01 3.19 -7.08
CA SER A 15 29.64 2.78 -6.99
C SER A 15 29.23 3.09 -5.54
N ALA A 16 28.75 4.30 -5.34
CA ALA A 16 28.00 4.58 -4.13
C ALA A 16 26.95 3.49 -4.02
N PRO A 17 26.83 2.79 -2.89
CA PRO A 17 25.74 1.87 -2.71
C PRO A 17 24.50 2.68 -3.04
N GLN A 18 23.79 2.30 -4.09
CA GLN A 18 22.52 2.89 -4.37
C GLN A 18 21.66 2.54 -3.16
N VAL A 19 21.57 3.49 -2.25
CA VAL A 19 20.51 3.47 -1.26
C VAL A 19 19.25 3.65 -2.08
N LEU A 20 18.65 2.53 -2.45
CA LEU A 20 17.33 2.55 -3.06
C LEU A 20 16.44 3.22 -2.01
N ALA A 21 15.99 4.42 -2.31
CA ALA A 21 15.00 5.08 -1.48
C ALA A 21 13.76 4.19 -1.48
N ASP A 22 13.16 4.07 -0.32
CA ASP A 22 11.99 3.23 -0.11
C ASP A 22 10.76 4.10 0.10
N VAL A 23 9.62 3.56 -0.25
CA VAL A 23 8.32 4.13 0.07
C VAL A 23 7.78 3.39 1.28
N LYS A 24 7.45 4.14 2.31
CA LYS A 24 6.78 3.60 3.49
C LYS A 24 5.29 3.83 3.37
N ILE A 25 4.50 2.85 3.75
CA ILE A 25 3.05 2.95 3.72
C ILE A 25 2.52 2.65 5.11
N GLU A 26 1.85 3.63 5.69
CA GLU A 26 1.20 3.48 6.98
C GLU A 26 -0.21 2.94 6.79
N VAL A 27 -0.48 1.83 7.45
CA VAL A 27 -1.72 1.08 7.32
C VAL A 27 -2.49 1.16 8.64
N PRO A 28 -3.72 1.71 8.64
CA PRO A 28 -4.56 1.73 9.83
C PRO A 28 -4.82 0.33 10.38
N SER A 29 -4.63 0.14 11.67
CA SER A 29 -4.75 -1.16 12.33
C SER A 29 -5.32 -1.00 13.73
N SER A 30 -6.53 -0.49 13.84
CA SER A 30 -7.22 -0.39 15.12
C SER A 30 -8.29 -1.46 15.27
N ALA A 31 -8.79 -1.63 16.49
CA ALA A 31 -9.84 -2.61 16.75
C ALA A 31 -11.15 -2.31 16.01
N ASP A 32 -11.41 -1.04 15.71
CA ASP A 32 -12.65 -0.59 15.07
C ASP A 32 -12.52 -0.33 13.58
N ALA A 33 -11.30 -0.13 13.09
CA ALA A 33 -11.04 0.14 11.69
C ALA A 33 -9.68 -0.45 11.29
N LEU A 34 -9.72 -1.41 10.38
CA LEU A 34 -8.56 -2.15 9.95
C LEU A 34 -8.48 -2.15 8.42
N VAL A 35 -7.34 -1.73 7.89
CA VAL A 35 -6.96 -2.05 6.52
C VAL A 35 -6.17 -3.35 6.56
N GLU A 36 -6.76 -4.42 6.08
CA GLU A 36 -6.09 -5.71 5.98
C GLU A 36 -5.39 -5.80 4.63
N VAL A 37 -4.07 -5.82 4.64
CA VAL A 37 -3.27 -5.96 3.42
C VAL A 37 -3.10 -7.44 3.12
N LEU A 38 -3.61 -7.85 1.96
CA LEU A 38 -3.62 -9.25 1.54
C LEU A 38 -2.38 -9.62 0.73
N ALA A 39 -1.86 -8.70 -0.06
CA ALA A 39 -0.67 -8.89 -0.87
C ALA A 39 0.03 -7.57 -1.19
N VAL A 40 1.33 -7.62 -1.35
CA VAL A 40 2.18 -6.50 -1.79
C VAL A 40 3.08 -7.02 -2.89
N ASN A 41 2.95 -6.48 -4.10
CA ASN A 41 3.77 -6.88 -5.25
C ASN A 41 3.83 -8.42 -5.44
N GLU A 42 2.67 -9.08 -5.40
CA GLU A 42 2.49 -10.54 -5.53
C GLU A 42 2.97 -11.36 -4.32
N ALA A 43 3.52 -10.73 -3.31
CA ALA A 43 4.05 -11.43 -2.16
C ALA A 43 3.17 -11.23 -0.92
N LYS A 44 3.37 -12.10 0.06
CA LYS A 44 2.77 -11.93 1.38
C LYS A 44 3.29 -10.62 1.99
N PRO A 45 2.41 -9.79 2.58
CA PRO A 45 2.84 -8.54 3.18
C PRO A 45 3.72 -8.78 4.40
N ASP A 46 4.75 -7.94 4.53
CA ASP A 46 5.57 -7.84 5.73
C ASP A 46 5.21 -6.55 6.45
N LEU A 47 4.42 -6.70 7.51
CA LEU A 47 3.89 -5.59 8.28
C LEU A 47 4.74 -5.35 9.52
N GLU A 48 5.36 -4.20 9.60
CA GLU A 48 6.10 -3.76 10.78
C GLU A 48 5.20 -2.93 11.70
N GLY A 49 5.27 -3.21 12.98
CA GLY A 49 4.54 -2.46 14.01
C GLY A 49 4.29 -3.28 15.25
N GLY A 50 4.16 -2.60 16.39
CA GLY A 50 3.86 -3.25 17.65
C GLY A 50 2.45 -3.85 17.68
N PHE A 51 2.26 -4.85 18.52
CA PHE A 51 0.98 -5.55 18.67
C PHE A 51 -0.18 -4.61 19.03
N PHE A 52 0.10 -3.57 19.82
CA PHE A 52 -0.88 -2.56 20.21
C PHE A 52 -0.82 -1.28 19.38
N SER A 53 -0.06 -1.28 18.32
CA SER A 53 0.06 -0.11 17.44
C SER A 53 -1.22 0.14 16.67
N SER A 54 -1.67 1.40 16.60
CA SER A 54 -2.84 1.81 15.82
C SER A 54 -2.58 1.85 14.32
N SER A 55 -1.33 1.72 13.93
CA SER A 55 -0.92 1.62 12.53
C SER A 55 0.22 0.63 12.38
N LYS A 56 0.33 0.07 11.19
CA LYS A 56 1.44 -0.77 10.77
C LYS A 56 2.10 -0.18 9.54
N THR A 57 3.36 -0.50 9.33
CA THR A 57 4.12 0.05 8.21
C THR A 57 4.52 -1.06 7.26
N ILE A 58 4.33 -0.80 5.96
CA ILE A 58 4.85 -1.61 4.86
C ILE A 58 5.94 -0.80 4.17
N THR A 59 7.04 -1.42 3.83
CA THR A 59 8.10 -0.81 3.02
C THR A 59 8.10 -1.43 1.64
N VAL A 60 8.04 -0.59 0.62
CA VAL A 60 8.09 -1.00 -0.79
C VAL A 60 9.17 -0.20 -1.52
N PRO A 61 9.75 -0.74 -2.60
CA PRO A 61 10.75 0.01 -3.37
C PRO A 61 10.14 1.21 -4.08
N ASP A 62 10.97 2.19 -4.44
CA ASP A 62 10.56 3.29 -5.29
C ASP A 62 10.01 2.77 -6.62
N GLY A 63 9.05 3.49 -7.17
CA GLY A 63 8.44 3.19 -8.45
C GLY A 63 7.01 2.69 -8.36
N VAL A 64 6.62 1.87 -9.31
CA VAL A 64 5.27 1.33 -9.40
C VAL A 64 5.12 0.13 -8.47
N ASN A 65 4.15 0.22 -7.57
CA ASN A 65 3.83 -0.83 -6.62
C ASN A 65 2.35 -1.17 -6.67
N GLN A 66 2.03 -2.39 -6.27
CA GLN A 66 0.66 -2.86 -6.19
C GLN A 66 0.38 -3.44 -4.82
N ILE A 67 -0.73 -3.03 -4.25
CA ILE A 67 -1.23 -3.54 -2.97
C ILE A 67 -2.63 -4.09 -3.17
N VAL A 68 -2.89 -5.24 -2.61
CA VAL A 68 -4.25 -5.80 -2.49
C VAL A 68 -4.66 -5.68 -1.04
N PHE A 69 -5.77 -5.04 -0.79
CA PHE A 69 -6.24 -4.81 0.57
C PHE A 69 -7.76 -4.90 0.68
N GLN A 70 -8.21 -5.02 1.90
CA GLN A 70 -9.61 -5.03 2.29
C GLN A 70 -9.79 -4.09 3.48
N TYR A 71 -10.91 -3.40 3.54
CA TYR A 71 -11.22 -2.50 4.66
C TYR A 71 -12.28 -3.16 5.54
N GLN A 72 -11.97 -3.30 6.82
CA GLN A 72 -12.87 -3.88 7.82
C GLN A 72 -13.21 -2.84 8.86
N LEU A 73 -14.49 -2.73 9.15
CA LEU A 73 -15.01 -1.88 10.22
C LEU A 73 -15.76 -2.71 11.24
N ALA A 74 -15.65 -2.33 12.51
CA ALA A 74 -16.39 -2.93 13.60
C ALA A 74 -17.31 -1.88 14.23
N PHE A 75 -18.56 -2.24 14.41
CA PHE A 75 -19.56 -1.38 15.05
C PHE A 75 -20.08 -2.07 16.32
N SER A 76 -20.17 -1.31 17.39
CA SER A 76 -20.76 -1.79 18.64
C SER A 76 -22.26 -1.58 18.62
N GLN A 77 -23.02 -2.64 18.85
CA GLN A 77 -24.46 -2.61 19.01
C GLN A 77 -24.81 -3.27 20.35
N GLY A 78 -24.94 -2.46 21.40
CA GLY A 78 -25.11 -2.98 22.74
C GLY A 78 -23.89 -3.77 23.21
N ASN A 79 -24.06 -5.05 23.54
CA ASN A 79 -22.96 -5.94 23.92
C ASN A 79 -22.35 -6.68 22.73
N ASP A 80 -22.91 -6.50 21.54
CA ASP A 80 -22.46 -7.18 20.33
C ASP A 80 -21.60 -6.28 19.46
N ARG A 81 -20.70 -6.89 18.71
CA ARG A 81 -19.91 -6.20 17.66
C ARG A 81 -20.28 -6.79 16.30
N GLU A 82 -20.58 -5.92 15.37
CA GLU A 82 -20.82 -6.32 13.98
C GLU A 82 -19.66 -5.83 13.10
N PHE A 83 -19.13 -6.74 12.29
CA PHE A 83 -18.05 -6.45 11.35
C PHE A 83 -18.60 -6.27 9.94
N VAL A 84 -18.09 -5.27 9.25
CA VAL A 84 -18.44 -5.03 7.85
C VAL A 84 -17.13 -4.96 7.06
N ASP A 85 -17.03 -5.80 6.04
CA ASP A 85 -15.85 -5.90 5.20
C ASP A 85 -16.14 -5.36 3.80
N SER A 86 -15.19 -4.62 3.23
CA SER A 86 -15.22 -4.25 1.84
C SER A 86 -14.84 -5.43 0.94
N HIS A 87 -15.08 -5.31 -0.35
CA HIS A 87 -14.44 -6.19 -1.32
C HIS A 87 -12.93 -5.93 -1.31
N ALA A 88 -12.15 -6.94 -1.70
CA ALA A 88 -10.73 -6.76 -1.89
C ALA A 88 -10.49 -5.78 -3.05
N ILE A 89 -9.59 -4.84 -2.83
CA ILE A 89 -9.24 -3.79 -3.78
C ILE A 89 -7.80 -3.97 -4.20
N ILE A 90 -7.56 -3.90 -5.49
CA ILE A 90 -6.23 -3.89 -6.07
C ILE A 90 -5.87 -2.42 -6.34
N ALA A 91 -4.83 -1.93 -5.71
CA ALA A 91 -4.36 -0.56 -5.85
C ALA A 91 -2.97 -0.53 -6.48
N THR A 92 -2.83 0.14 -7.60
CA THR A 92 -1.54 0.33 -8.29
C THR A 92 -1.20 1.81 -8.27
N PHE A 93 -0.01 2.14 -7.83
CA PHE A 93 0.46 3.52 -7.69
C PHE A 93 1.95 3.63 -7.95
N ASP A 94 2.39 4.84 -8.27
CA ASP A 94 3.80 5.19 -8.48
C ASP A 94 4.20 6.21 -7.42
N ALA A 95 5.24 5.89 -6.65
CA ALA A 95 5.74 6.78 -5.61
C ALA A 95 7.25 6.62 -5.43
N THR A 96 7.89 7.67 -4.97
CA THR A 96 9.34 7.74 -4.80
C THR A 96 9.67 8.49 -3.51
N ASP A 97 10.49 7.86 -2.66
CA ASP A 97 11.06 8.47 -1.45
C ASP A 97 10.05 9.29 -0.64
N THR A 98 8.99 8.63 -0.22
CA THR A 98 7.91 9.27 0.55
C THR A 98 7.27 8.29 1.51
N THR A 99 6.52 8.83 2.45
CA THR A 99 5.63 8.06 3.30
C THR A 99 4.18 8.31 2.87
N LEU A 100 3.47 7.23 2.58
CA LEU A 100 2.08 7.26 2.20
C LEU A 100 1.22 6.78 3.36
N THR A 101 0.03 7.33 3.47
CA THR A 101 -0.95 6.92 4.48
C THR A 101 -2.28 6.65 3.80
N PHE A 102 -2.95 5.59 4.21
CA PHE A 102 -4.32 5.33 3.79
C PHE A 102 -5.25 6.35 4.43
N ASP A 103 -5.97 7.10 3.62
CA ASP A 103 -7.05 7.98 4.05
C ASP A 103 -8.38 7.30 3.74
N MET A 104 -8.99 6.74 4.78
CA MET A 104 -10.18 5.90 4.66
C MET A 104 -11.41 6.66 5.12
N PRO A 105 -12.54 6.47 4.44
CA PRO A 105 -13.79 7.08 4.87
C PRO A 105 -14.25 6.47 6.21
N LYS A 106 -14.96 7.28 6.98
CA LYS A 106 -15.57 6.87 8.25
C LYS A 106 -17.07 6.77 8.07
N PHE A 107 -17.65 5.76 8.71
CA PHE A 107 -19.09 5.53 8.68
C PHE A 107 -19.64 5.47 10.10
N ARG A 108 -20.86 5.97 10.30
CA ARG A 108 -21.48 6.05 11.61
C ARG A 108 -22.14 4.76 12.05
N ASN A 109 -22.57 3.96 11.09
CA ASN A 109 -23.27 2.70 11.38
C ASN A 109 -23.07 1.68 10.24
N VAL A 110 -23.53 0.46 10.51
CA VAL A 110 -23.41 -0.68 9.58
C VAL A 110 -24.05 -0.38 8.22
N ASN A 111 -25.21 0.25 8.20
CA ASN A 111 -25.92 0.52 6.94
C ASN A 111 -25.16 1.51 6.06
N GLU A 112 -24.59 2.55 6.66
CA GLU A 112 -23.75 3.50 5.93
C GLU A 112 -22.49 2.84 5.40
N ALA A 113 -21.86 1.98 6.19
CA ALA A 113 -20.67 1.24 5.77
C ALA A 113 -20.98 0.30 4.60
N LYS A 114 -22.06 -0.44 4.66
CA LYS A 114 -22.48 -1.32 3.57
C LYS A 114 -22.72 -0.57 2.26
N LYS A 115 -23.31 0.60 2.33
CA LYS A 115 -23.51 1.47 1.16
C LYS A 115 -22.19 2.04 0.65
N GLY A 116 -21.36 2.55 1.56
CA GLY A 116 -20.07 3.15 1.22
C GLY A 116 -19.09 2.13 0.64
N PHE A 117 -19.17 0.87 1.06
CA PHE A 117 -18.30 -0.19 0.55
C PHE A 117 -18.63 -0.64 -0.86
N GLN A 118 -19.81 -0.31 -1.38
CA GLN A 118 -20.14 -0.57 -2.77
C GLN A 118 -19.28 0.26 -3.73
N ASN A 119 -18.91 1.45 -3.30
CA ASN A 119 -18.02 2.35 -4.02
C ASN A 119 -17.16 3.11 -3.02
N LEU A 120 -16.14 2.42 -2.50
CA LEU A 120 -15.30 2.94 -1.43
C LEU A 120 -14.48 4.13 -1.90
N ASP A 121 -14.72 5.28 -1.29
CA ASP A 121 -13.98 6.52 -1.53
C ASP A 121 -12.79 6.61 -0.58
N TRP A 122 -11.65 6.16 -1.04
CA TRP A 122 -10.41 6.13 -0.28
C TRP A 122 -9.27 6.70 -1.11
N LYS A 123 -8.19 7.08 -0.45
CA LYS A 123 -7.00 7.57 -1.14
C LYS A 123 -5.74 7.26 -0.34
N LEU A 124 -4.61 7.29 -1.03
CA LEU A 124 -3.29 7.37 -0.42
C LEU A 124 -2.84 8.81 -0.45
N VAL A 125 -2.40 9.31 0.68
CA VAL A 125 -1.89 10.68 0.82
C VAL A 125 -0.41 10.66 1.16
N ASP A 126 0.32 11.63 0.63
CA ASP A 126 1.74 11.80 0.91
C ASP A 126 1.97 12.60 2.21
N GLU A 127 3.23 12.89 2.52
CA GLU A 127 3.62 13.64 3.71
C GLU A 127 3.07 15.06 3.74
N ASN A 128 2.73 15.62 2.59
CA ASN A 128 2.15 16.95 2.44
C ASN A 128 0.62 16.92 2.43
N GLN A 129 0.01 15.79 2.75
CA GLN A 129 -1.44 15.58 2.73
C GLN A 129 -2.06 15.66 1.33
N ASN A 130 -1.27 15.50 0.29
CA ASN A 130 -1.74 15.45 -1.09
C ASN A 130 -2.04 14.01 -1.50
N ALA A 131 -3.21 13.80 -2.11
CA ALA A 131 -3.56 12.51 -2.65
C ALA A 131 -2.70 12.20 -3.88
N ILE A 132 -2.17 10.99 -3.93
CA ILE A 132 -1.46 10.49 -5.12
C ILE A 132 -2.45 9.77 -6.05
N SER A 133 -2.09 9.68 -7.32
CA SER A 133 -2.89 8.93 -8.30
C SER A 133 -2.82 7.45 -8.00
N VAL A 134 -3.98 6.82 -7.88
CA VAL A 134 -4.10 5.38 -7.66
C VAL A 134 -5.04 4.80 -8.70
N LYS A 135 -4.58 3.77 -9.39
CA LYS A 135 -5.44 2.95 -10.22
C LYS A 135 -5.98 1.82 -9.37
N GLN A 136 -7.29 1.71 -9.29
CA GLN A 136 -7.91 0.69 -8.46
C GLN A 136 -8.79 -0.23 -9.28
N ASP A 137 -8.78 -1.51 -8.90
CA ASP A 137 -9.65 -2.54 -9.41
C ASP A 137 -10.23 -3.36 -8.26
N LYS A 138 -11.38 -3.95 -8.48
CA LYS A 138 -11.99 -4.86 -7.51
C LYS A 138 -11.61 -6.28 -7.83
N LEU A 139 -11.20 -7.02 -6.81
CA LEU A 139 -10.96 -8.44 -6.93
C LEU A 139 -12.29 -9.17 -6.85
N THR A 140 -12.65 -9.88 -7.92
CA THR A 140 -13.84 -10.72 -7.94
C THR A 140 -13.56 -12.08 -7.28
N LYS A 141 -14.61 -12.74 -6.78
CA LYS A 141 -14.46 -14.09 -6.24
C LYS A 141 -13.88 -15.07 -7.27
N ASP A 142 -14.22 -14.90 -8.51
CA ASP A 142 -13.73 -15.75 -9.61
C ASP A 142 -12.23 -15.56 -9.82
N GLY A 143 -11.73 -14.34 -9.71
CA GLY A 143 -10.30 -14.04 -9.78
C GLY A 143 -9.51 -14.68 -8.64
N MET A 144 -10.09 -14.77 -7.44
CA MET A 144 -9.46 -15.44 -6.31
C MET A 144 -9.42 -16.96 -6.48
N GLN A 145 -10.47 -17.55 -7.04
CA GLN A 145 -10.57 -19.00 -7.21
C GLN A 145 -9.66 -19.55 -8.30
N ILE A 146 -9.35 -18.77 -9.31
CA ILE A 146 -8.56 -19.19 -10.46
C ILE A 146 -7.05 -19.00 -10.20
N GLY A 147 -6.66 -18.45 -9.06
CA GLY A 147 -5.26 -18.21 -8.73
C GLY A 147 -4.58 -17.24 -9.69
N ARG A 148 -5.31 -16.28 -10.21
CA ARG A 148 -4.77 -15.25 -11.10
C ARG A 148 -3.72 -14.42 -10.39
N LYS A 149 -2.69 -14.09 -11.12
CA LYS A 149 -1.65 -13.20 -10.63
C LYS A 149 -2.19 -11.77 -10.62
N TYR A 150 -2.49 -11.26 -9.45
CA TYR A 150 -3.08 -9.94 -9.25
C TYR A 150 -2.39 -8.79 -10.02
N PRO A 151 -1.04 -8.75 -10.09
CA PRO A 151 -0.38 -7.67 -10.79
C PRO A 151 -0.63 -7.63 -12.29
N GLN A 152 -0.92 -8.74 -12.91
CA GLN A 152 -1.20 -8.76 -14.34
C GLN A 152 -2.55 -8.12 -14.67
N GLU A 153 -3.54 -8.29 -13.81
CA GLU A 153 -4.85 -7.69 -14.00
C GLU A 153 -4.83 -6.17 -13.79
N ALA A 154 -4.06 -5.71 -12.83
CA ALA A 154 -3.93 -4.28 -12.55
C ALA A 154 -3.09 -3.51 -13.59
N LYS A 155 -2.24 -4.19 -14.35
CA LYS A 155 -1.42 -3.57 -15.40
C LYS A 155 -2.14 -3.43 -16.74
N GLU A 156 -3.20 -4.18 -16.95
CA GLU A 156 -3.94 -4.19 -18.21
C GLU A 156 -4.99 -3.07 -18.32
N TYR A 157 -5.22 -2.34 -17.24
CA TYR A 157 -6.23 -1.29 -17.18
C TYR A 157 -5.64 0.11 -17.29
#